data_70021495c019f60992d612b50a624c95
#
_entry.id   70021495c019f60992d612b50a624c95
#
_cell.length_a   1.000
_cell.length_b   1.000
_cell.length_c   1.000
_cell.angle_alpha   90.00
_cell.angle_beta   90.00
_cell.angle_gamma   90.00
#
_symmetry.space_group_name_H-M   'P 1'
#
loop_
_entity.id
_entity.type
_entity.pdbx_description
1 polymer ?
#
loop_
_entity_poly.entity_id
_entity_poly.type
_entity_poly.pdbx_seq_one_letter_code
_entity_poly.pdbx_strand_id
1 'polypeptide(L)'
;MPLAAGGRVAAQADSGASHARLEADLMDLIASGGLRAGDRLPTERALAERFGVTRGAIRAALGRIEGRGYIERIVGSGTYIAEKSAASPPTGTPVPPPATSPQAGAQAATPATPDPGTLPARPARDASPREIMEARRLIEPQLPDLVVAHANSADLDRIRQALESAEAASTLDEFEAWDGRFHQAIAEATHNSLIIEIYQIVTAARNLAEWGELKRRNATEQRRAEREAEHRAIYNCLQARDAEGAQRAFGQHLHKVTRNLAE
;
A
#
# COMPACT_ATOMS: atom_id res chain seq x y z
N MET A 1 40.46 -2.19 -39.31
CA MET A 1 39.91 -1.08 -38.53
C MET A 1 38.75 -1.61 -37.73
N PRO A 2 38.87 -1.87 -36.42
CA PRO A 2 37.72 -2.20 -35.57
C PRO A 2 37.26 -0.94 -34.84
N LEU A 3 35.95 -0.66 -34.88
CA LEU A 3 35.28 0.42 -34.15
C LEU A 3 34.85 -0.07 -32.77
N ALA A 4 35.15 0.77 -31.81
CA ALA A 4 35.00 0.59 -30.36
C ALA A 4 33.56 0.41 -29.92
N ALA A 5 33.31 -0.65 -29.14
CA ALA A 5 32.20 -0.81 -28.25
C ALA A 5 32.71 -0.62 -26.82
N GLY A 6 32.55 0.57 -26.24
CA GLY A 6 33.05 0.86 -24.90
C GLY A 6 32.59 2.21 -24.38
N GLY A 7 31.26 2.40 -24.22
CA GLY A 7 30.77 3.70 -23.77
C GLY A 7 29.48 3.72 -22.93
N ARG A 8 28.89 2.58 -22.57
CA ARG A 8 27.60 2.58 -21.83
C ARG A 8 27.63 2.04 -20.41
N VAL A 9 28.70 1.40 -19.98
CA VAL A 9 28.76 0.78 -18.64
C VAL A 9 29.31 1.75 -17.58
N ALA A 10 30.18 2.69 -17.97
CA ALA A 10 30.77 3.64 -17.03
C ALA A 10 29.80 4.75 -16.57
N ALA A 11 28.82 5.13 -17.39
CA ALA A 11 27.86 6.19 -17.04
C ALA A 11 26.78 5.75 -16.05
N GLN A 12 26.51 4.45 -15.91
CA GLN A 12 25.53 3.92 -14.94
C GLN A 12 26.11 3.73 -13.55
N ALA A 13 27.38 3.43 -13.40
CA ALA A 13 28.05 3.31 -12.10
C ALA A 13 28.23 4.66 -11.40
N ASP A 14 28.49 5.72 -12.17
CA ASP A 14 28.67 7.09 -11.65
C ASP A 14 27.34 7.74 -11.21
N SER A 15 26.23 7.39 -11.86
CA SER A 15 24.90 7.88 -11.48
C SER A 15 24.40 7.26 -10.17
N GLY A 16 24.69 5.99 -9.89
CA GLY A 16 24.31 5.31 -8.65
C GLY A 16 25.04 5.87 -7.44
N ALA A 17 26.34 6.09 -7.54
CA ALA A 17 27.15 6.70 -6.48
C ALA A 17 26.74 8.14 -6.20
N SER A 18 26.40 8.90 -7.24
CA SER A 18 25.89 10.28 -7.12
C SER A 18 24.52 10.36 -6.44
N HIS A 19 23.63 9.42 -6.72
CA HIS A 19 22.31 9.37 -6.07
C HIS A 19 22.39 8.97 -4.58
N ALA A 20 23.25 8.02 -4.24
CA ALA A 20 23.47 7.62 -2.84
C ALA A 20 24.09 8.77 -2.02
N ARG A 21 25.01 9.52 -2.62
CA ARG A 21 25.63 10.69 -1.98
C ARG A 21 24.63 11.79 -1.74
N LEU A 22 23.79 12.13 -2.73
CA LEU A 22 22.73 13.13 -2.58
C LEU A 22 21.74 12.75 -1.46
N GLU A 23 21.42 11.47 -1.35
CA GLU A 23 20.55 10.98 -0.28
C GLU A 23 21.19 11.14 1.11
N ALA A 24 22.49 10.81 1.24
CA ALA A 24 23.23 11.01 2.46
C ALA A 24 23.30 12.52 2.85
N ASP A 25 23.60 13.40 1.88
CA ASP A 25 23.65 14.84 2.08
C ASP A 25 22.27 15.42 2.52
N LEU A 26 21.17 14.89 2.00
CA LEU A 26 19.82 15.26 2.43
C LEU A 26 19.49 14.73 3.83
N MET A 27 19.92 13.51 4.17
CA MET A 27 19.77 12.97 5.53
C MET A 27 20.58 13.76 6.54
N ASP A 28 21.81 14.18 6.19
CA ASP A 28 22.62 15.04 7.04
C ASP A 28 21.97 16.42 7.24
N LEU A 29 21.34 16.99 6.22
CA LEU A 29 20.56 18.22 6.36
C LEU A 29 19.39 18.06 7.34
N ILE A 30 18.71 16.93 7.30
CA ILE A 30 17.60 16.60 8.21
C ILE A 30 18.12 16.43 9.64
N ALA A 31 19.23 15.70 9.82
CA ALA A 31 19.77 15.39 11.13
C ALA A 31 20.50 16.57 11.79
N SER A 32 21.27 17.35 11.01
CA SER A 32 22.14 18.44 11.53
C SER A 32 21.53 19.84 11.37
N GLY A 33 20.47 19.98 10.56
CA GLY A 33 19.85 21.27 10.23
C GLY A 33 18.97 21.87 11.32
N GLY A 34 18.90 21.27 12.52
CA GLY A 34 18.05 21.74 13.63
C GLY A 34 16.55 21.58 13.35
N LEU A 35 16.19 20.81 12.32
CA LEU A 35 14.80 20.52 11.96
C LEU A 35 14.21 19.49 12.92
N ARG A 36 13.00 19.77 13.42
CA ARG A 36 12.24 18.89 14.31
C ARG A 36 11.11 18.22 13.56
N ALA A 37 10.56 17.17 14.13
CA ALA A 37 9.34 16.56 13.66
C ALA A 37 8.24 17.62 13.45
N GLY A 38 7.60 17.60 12.29
CA GLY A 38 6.62 18.61 11.88
C GLY A 38 7.21 19.85 11.19
N ASP A 39 8.53 20.06 11.19
CA ASP A 39 9.14 21.18 10.48
C ASP A 39 9.12 20.96 8.97
N ARG A 40 8.91 22.04 8.23
CA ARG A 40 8.85 21.99 6.77
C ARG A 40 10.25 22.02 6.15
N LEU A 41 10.54 21.08 5.29
CA LEU A 41 11.75 21.07 4.45
C LEU A 41 11.72 22.20 3.40
N PRO A 42 12.88 22.70 2.97
CA PRO A 42 12.95 23.57 1.81
C PRO A 42 12.34 22.92 0.57
N THR A 43 11.82 23.76 -0.36
CA THR A 43 11.18 23.26 -1.58
C THR A 43 12.17 22.47 -2.46
N GLU A 44 11.66 21.53 -3.28
CA GLU A 44 12.48 20.79 -4.25
C GLU A 44 13.36 21.72 -5.11
N ARG A 45 12.86 22.92 -5.44
CA ARG A 45 13.61 23.94 -6.18
C ARG A 45 14.79 24.46 -5.38
N ALA A 46 14.55 24.84 -4.13
CA ALA A 46 15.59 25.36 -3.25
C ALA A 46 16.66 24.30 -2.92
N LEU A 47 16.23 23.03 -2.72
CA LEU A 47 17.16 21.91 -2.54
C LEU A 47 17.99 21.63 -3.80
N ALA A 48 17.38 21.69 -4.99
CA ALA A 48 18.08 21.52 -6.27
C ALA A 48 19.14 22.60 -6.48
N GLU A 49 18.81 23.86 -6.18
CA GLU A 49 19.75 24.98 -6.21
C GLU A 49 20.88 24.80 -5.18
N ARG A 50 20.57 24.41 -3.94
CA ARG A 50 21.54 24.22 -2.85
C ARG A 50 22.53 23.09 -3.11
N PHE A 51 22.09 21.97 -3.67
CA PHE A 51 22.94 20.80 -3.92
C PHE A 51 23.50 20.77 -5.36
N GLY A 52 23.16 21.72 -6.21
CA GLY A 52 23.64 21.80 -7.60
C GLY A 52 23.17 20.63 -8.49
N VAL A 53 22.00 20.10 -8.23
CA VAL A 53 21.42 18.94 -8.93
C VAL A 53 20.07 19.26 -9.59
N THR A 54 19.57 18.36 -10.43
CA THR A 54 18.26 18.53 -11.05
C THR A 54 17.12 18.33 -10.04
N ARG A 55 15.97 18.97 -10.26
CA ARG A 55 14.76 18.75 -9.43
C ARG A 55 14.30 17.28 -9.45
N GLY A 56 14.50 16.58 -10.58
CA GLY A 56 14.21 15.16 -10.70
C GLY A 56 15.06 14.29 -9.75
N ALA A 57 16.37 14.62 -9.62
CA ALA A 57 17.27 13.94 -8.69
C ALA A 57 16.84 14.17 -7.23
N ILE A 58 16.49 15.41 -6.85
CA ILE A 58 15.94 15.73 -5.52
C ILE A 58 14.66 14.95 -5.26
N ARG A 59 13.71 14.95 -6.20
CA ARG A 59 12.43 14.24 -6.04
C ARG A 59 12.63 12.74 -5.84
N ALA A 60 13.53 12.12 -6.60
CA ALA A 60 13.87 10.70 -6.45
C ALA A 60 14.55 10.40 -5.10
N ALA A 61 15.46 11.27 -4.64
CA ALA A 61 16.12 11.12 -3.34
C ALA A 61 15.13 11.30 -2.17
N LEU A 62 14.29 12.35 -2.21
CA LEU A 62 13.25 12.57 -1.20
C LEU A 62 12.23 11.42 -1.18
N GLY A 63 11.87 10.83 -2.33
CA GLY A 63 10.99 9.66 -2.38
C GLY A 63 11.56 8.44 -1.64
N ARG A 64 12.89 8.22 -1.71
CA ARG A 64 13.54 7.15 -0.94
C ARG A 64 13.62 7.44 0.56
N ILE A 65 13.85 8.71 0.93
CA ILE A 65 13.89 9.17 2.33
C ILE A 65 12.49 9.06 2.94
N GLU A 66 11.45 9.42 2.19
CA GLU A 66 10.04 9.26 2.56
C GLU A 66 9.67 7.77 2.75
N GLY A 67 10.08 6.90 1.83
CA GLY A 67 9.88 5.46 1.94
C GLY A 67 10.55 4.82 3.18
N ARG A 68 11.51 5.51 3.81
CA ARG A 68 12.10 5.11 5.10
C ARG A 68 11.44 5.77 6.31
N GLY A 69 10.46 6.65 6.08
CA GLY A 69 9.70 7.31 7.15
C GLY A 69 10.41 8.48 7.85
N TYR A 70 11.41 9.10 7.21
CA TYR A 70 12.09 10.29 7.80
C TYR A 70 11.40 11.60 7.43
N ILE A 71 10.66 11.63 6.34
CA ILE A 71 9.91 12.79 5.89
C ILE A 71 8.54 12.37 5.38
N GLU A 72 7.61 13.31 5.31
CA GLU A 72 6.26 13.16 4.79
C GLU A 72 5.97 14.25 3.77
N ARG A 73 5.36 13.89 2.63
CA ARG A 73 4.93 14.85 1.60
C ARG A 73 3.44 15.09 1.70
N ILE A 74 3.08 16.35 1.91
CA ILE A 74 1.69 16.77 1.93
C ILE A 74 1.40 17.51 0.62
N VAL A 75 0.52 16.90 -0.21
CA VAL A 75 0.16 17.47 -1.52
C VAL A 75 -0.37 18.89 -1.38
N GLY A 76 0.19 19.83 -2.14
CA GLY A 76 -0.16 21.25 -2.07
C GLY A 76 0.42 22.01 -0.87
N SER A 77 0.99 21.33 0.13
CA SER A 77 1.55 21.96 1.35
C SER A 77 3.09 21.90 1.41
N GLY A 78 3.71 20.78 1.01
CA GLY A 78 5.17 20.64 1.00
C GLY A 78 5.66 19.32 1.59
N THR A 79 6.94 19.28 1.94
CA THR A 79 7.60 18.14 2.59
C THR A 79 7.93 18.48 4.03
N TYR A 80 7.64 17.61 4.96
CA TYR A 80 7.79 17.81 6.41
C TYR A 80 8.63 16.69 7.02
N ILE A 81 9.30 16.98 8.14
CA ILE A 81 10.04 15.98 8.92
C ILE A 81 9.02 15.09 9.65
N ALA A 82 9.15 13.78 9.52
CA ALA A 82 8.27 12.82 10.20
C ALA A 82 8.66 12.66 11.67
N GLU A 83 7.71 12.34 12.55
CA GLU A 83 7.95 12.17 13.99
C GLU A 83 9.00 11.10 14.32
N LYS A 84 9.15 10.08 13.45
CA LYS A 84 10.13 9.01 13.64
C LYS A 84 11.59 9.44 13.46
N SER A 85 11.85 10.63 12.91
CA SER A 85 13.20 11.17 12.71
C SER A 85 13.89 11.63 14.02
N ALA A 86 13.17 11.74 15.13
CA ALA A 86 13.70 12.19 16.41
C ALA A 86 14.44 11.09 17.22
N ALA A 87 14.51 9.85 16.73
CA ALA A 87 15.23 8.74 17.38
C ALA A 87 16.55 8.47 16.66
N SER A 88 17.66 8.90 17.28
CA SER A 88 19.10 8.60 17.10
C SER A 88 19.61 7.95 15.82
N PRO A 89 20.80 8.36 15.33
CA PRO A 89 21.45 7.77 14.16
C PRO A 89 21.88 6.32 14.45
N PRO A 90 21.84 5.41 13.46
CA PRO A 90 22.35 4.07 13.61
C PRO A 90 23.90 4.08 13.59
N THR A 91 24.52 3.95 14.76
CA THR A 91 25.91 3.47 14.87
C THR A 91 25.84 1.95 14.81
N GLY A 92 26.32 1.34 13.72
CA GLY A 92 26.38 -0.10 13.62
C GLY A 92 27.19 -0.56 12.42
N THR A 93 28.41 -1.02 12.71
CA THR A 93 29.36 -1.78 11.89
C THR A 93 28.67 -2.96 11.16
N PRO A 94 29.11 -3.34 9.96
CA PRO A 94 28.56 -4.48 9.24
C PRO A 94 28.97 -5.80 9.88
N VAL A 95 28.00 -6.61 10.28
CA VAL A 95 28.20 -8.00 10.71
C VAL A 95 27.88 -8.90 9.51
N PRO A 96 28.77 -9.88 9.18
CA PRO A 96 28.54 -10.81 8.08
C PRO A 96 27.44 -11.84 8.41
N PRO A 97 26.80 -12.44 7.41
CA PRO A 97 25.68 -13.33 7.61
C PRO A 97 26.11 -14.70 8.17
N PRO A 98 25.37 -15.30 9.09
CA PRO A 98 25.55 -16.70 9.43
C PRO A 98 24.82 -17.60 8.41
N ALA A 99 25.51 -18.68 8.06
CA ALA A 99 25.06 -19.71 7.14
C ALA A 99 23.97 -20.62 7.77
N THR A 100 23.03 -20.96 6.93
CA THR A 100 22.21 -22.20 6.82
C THR A 100 21.89 -23.05 8.03
N SER A 101 20.60 -23.27 8.28
CA SER A 101 19.98 -24.61 8.16
C SER A 101 18.44 -24.53 8.35
N PRO A 102 17.68 -25.45 7.77
CA PRO A 102 16.25 -25.34 7.55
C PRO A 102 15.45 -26.00 8.67
N GLN A 103 14.41 -25.35 9.15
CA GLN A 103 13.34 -26.11 9.81
C GLN A 103 11.98 -25.49 9.53
N ALA A 104 11.08 -26.37 9.13
CA ALA A 104 9.70 -26.19 8.77
C ALA A 104 8.87 -25.57 9.90
N GLY A 105 7.94 -24.74 9.49
CA GLY A 105 6.90 -24.17 10.35
C GLY A 105 6.29 -22.98 9.63
N ALA A 106 5.53 -23.23 8.55
CA ALA A 106 4.68 -22.21 7.93
C ALA A 106 3.50 -21.93 8.87
N GLN A 107 3.72 -21.06 9.85
CA GLN A 107 2.61 -20.34 10.46
C GLN A 107 2.25 -19.22 9.48
N ALA A 108 1.03 -19.28 8.96
CA ALA A 108 0.45 -18.21 8.15
C ALA A 108 0.53 -16.91 8.97
N ALA A 109 1.41 -16.00 8.54
CA ALA A 109 1.51 -14.68 9.15
C ALA A 109 0.17 -13.97 8.91
N THR A 110 -0.52 -13.62 9.99
CA THR A 110 -1.67 -12.71 9.95
C THR A 110 -1.26 -11.44 9.20
N PRO A 111 -2.06 -10.95 8.23
CA PRO A 111 -1.70 -9.72 7.53
C PRO A 111 -1.54 -8.61 8.57
N ALA A 112 -0.38 -7.98 8.56
CA ALA A 112 -0.15 -6.80 9.39
C ALA A 112 -1.21 -5.77 9.01
N THR A 113 -2.01 -5.35 9.98
CA THR A 113 -2.89 -4.19 9.85
C THR A 113 -2.04 -3.00 9.41
N PRO A 114 -2.42 -2.24 8.37
CA PRO A 114 -1.69 -1.04 8.00
C PRO A 114 -1.56 -0.14 9.23
N ASP A 115 -0.34 0.31 9.51
CA ASP A 115 -0.06 1.23 10.61
C ASP A 115 -0.95 2.49 10.44
N PRO A 116 -1.81 2.83 11.42
CA PRO A 116 -2.68 4.00 11.33
C PRO A 116 -1.92 5.33 11.20
N GLY A 117 -0.58 5.32 11.35
CA GLY A 117 0.28 6.48 11.14
C GLY A 117 0.60 6.81 9.68
N THR A 118 0.29 5.91 8.72
CA THR A 118 0.69 6.06 7.30
C THR A 118 -0.38 6.70 6.42
N LEU A 119 -1.54 7.03 6.97
CA LEU A 119 -2.66 7.59 6.22
C LEU A 119 -2.80 9.09 6.43
N PRO A 120 -3.29 9.84 5.43
CA PRO A 120 -3.66 11.23 5.62
C PRO A 120 -4.65 11.30 6.78
N ALA A 121 -4.26 11.97 7.86
CA ALA A 121 -4.73 11.75 9.22
C ALA A 121 -6.18 12.21 9.50
N ARG A 122 -7.00 12.55 8.51
CA ARG A 122 -8.33 13.11 8.78
C ARG A 122 -9.53 12.52 8.04
N PRO A 123 -9.57 12.30 6.72
CA PRO A 123 -10.83 11.93 6.09
C PRO A 123 -11.31 10.50 6.44
N ALA A 124 -10.41 9.59 6.82
CA ALA A 124 -10.81 8.21 7.11
C ALA A 124 -11.32 8.00 8.55
N ARG A 125 -10.90 8.84 9.50
CA ARG A 125 -11.23 8.64 10.93
C ARG A 125 -12.67 8.96 11.29
N ASP A 126 -13.32 9.82 10.50
CA ASP A 126 -14.68 10.29 10.76
C ASP A 126 -15.71 9.67 9.78
N ALA A 127 -15.28 8.77 8.89
CA ALA A 127 -16.16 8.14 7.92
C ALA A 127 -17.06 7.11 8.59
N SER A 128 -18.36 7.32 8.49
CA SER A 128 -19.35 6.36 8.96
C SER A 128 -19.36 5.08 8.11
N PRO A 129 -19.82 3.94 8.65
CA PRO A 129 -20.00 2.71 7.88
C PRO A 129 -20.81 2.89 6.59
N ARG A 130 -21.80 3.76 6.62
CA ARG A 130 -22.62 4.10 5.45
C ARG A 130 -21.79 4.77 4.36
N GLU A 131 -21.02 5.80 4.70
CA GLU A 131 -20.15 6.52 3.74
C GLU A 131 -19.10 5.60 3.13
N ILE A 132 -18.52 4.70 3.94
CA ILE A 132 -17.58 3.69 3.46
C ILE A 132 -18.26 2.77 2.42
N MET A 133 -19.48 2.30 2.69
CA MET A 133 -20.22 1.44 1.74
C MET A 133 -20.64 2.19 0.47
N GLU A 134 -21.01 3.46 0.58
CA GLU A 134 -21.32 4.33 -0.56
C GLU A 134 -20.08 4.48 -1.47
N ALA A 135 -18.90 4.77 -0.89
CA ALA A 135 -17.64 4.86 -1.64
C ALA A 135 -17.28 3.52 -2.31
N ARG A 136 -17.36 2.40 -1.59
CA ARG A 136 -17.09 1.06 -2.13
C ARG A 136 -17.99 0.73 -3.32
N ARG A 137 -19.28 1.01 -3.22
CA ARG A 137 -20.26 0.74 -4.29
C ARG A 137 -20.01 1.56 -5.56
N LEU A 138 -19.40 2.75 -5.43
CA LEU A 138 -19.03 3.58 -6.57
C LEU A 138 -17.72 3.12 -7.23
N ILE A 139 -16.77 2.63 -6.44
CA ILE A 139 -15.41 2.37 -6.89
C ILE A 139 -15.24 0.90 -7.31
N GLU A 140 -15.58 -0.05 -6.43
CA GLU A 140 -15.20 -1.46 -6.61
C GLU A 140 -15.77 -2.12 -7.88
N PRO A 141 -17.04 -1.87 -8.28
CA PRO A 141 -17.56 -2.45 -9.53
C PRO A 141 -16.88 -1.94 -10.80
N GLN A 142 -16.09 -0.85 -10.71
CA GLN A 142 -15.35 -0.29 -11.86
C GLN A 142 -13.92 -0.83 -11.95
N LEU A 143 -13.39 -1.47 -10.88
CA LEU A 143 -12.03 -2.01 -10.86
C LEU A 143 -11.81 -3.16 -11.87
N PRO A 144 -12.78 -4.06 -12.13
CA PRO A 144 -12.58 -5.18 -13.03
C PRO A 144 -12.10 -4.82 -14.43
N ASP A 145 -12.56 -3.72 -15.02
CA ASP A 145 -12.09 -3.29 -16.35
C ASP A 145 -10.58 -3.01 -16.34
N LEU A 146 -10.09 -2.34 -15.32
CA LEU A 146 -8.67 -2.04 -15.16
C LEU A 146 -7.86 -3.28 -14.80
N VAL A 147 -8.40 -4.15 -13.95
CA VAL A 147 -7.74 -5.41 -13.58
C VAL A 147 -7.59 -6.31 -14.81
N VAL A 148 -8.66 -6.47 -15.61
CA VAL A 148 -8.60 -7.26 -16.84
C VAL A 148 -7.60 -6.69 -17.85
N ALA A 149 -7.48 -5.35 -17.91
CA ALA A 149 -6.55 -4.67 -18.82
C ALA A 149 -5.08 -4.77 -18.36
N HIS A 150 -4.81 -4.72 -17.06
CA HIS A 150 -3.46 -4.46 -16.55
C HIS A 150 -2.87 -5.56 -15.68
N ALA A 151 -3.69 -6.41 -15.03
CA ALA A 151 -3.20 -7.42 -14.10
C ALA A 151 -2.37 -8.50 -14.81
N ASN A 152 -1.24 -8.85 -14.20
CA ASN A 152 -0.42 -9.98 -14.59
C ASN A 152 -0.74 -11.23 -13.72
N SER A 153 -0.06 -12.36 -13.97
CA SER A 153 -0.28 -13.59 -13.22
C SER A 153 0.03 -13.46 -11.73
N ALA A 154 1.07 -12.69 -11.37
CA ALA A 154 1.43 -12.49 -9.97
C ALA A 154 0.38 -11.66 -9.21
N ASP A 155 -0.33 -10.75 -9.90
CA ASP A 155 -1.46 -10.03 -9.32
C ASP A 155 -2.62 -10.99 -9.01
N LEU A 156 -3.00 -11.82 -9.96
CA LEU A 156 -4.05 -12.83 -9.78
C LEU A 156 -3.68 -13.84 -8.68
N ASP A 157 -2.41 -14.22 -8.56
CA ASP A 157 -1.92 -15.08 -7.48
C ASP A 157 -2.06 -14.40 -6.11
N ARG A 158 -1.79 -13.09 -5.99
CA ARG A 158 -2.00 -12.32 -4.75
C ARG A 158 -3.47 -12.24 -4.36
N ILE A 159 -4.36 -12.01 -5.34
CA ILE A 159 -5.81 -12.00 -5.11
C ILE A 159 -6.28 -13.38 -4.64
N ARG A 160 -5.82 -14.46 -5.30
CA ARG A 160 -6.13 -15.83 -4.93
C ARG A 160 -5.65 -16.18 -3.53
N GLN A 161 -4.41 -15.81 -3.20
CA GLN A 161 -3.85 -16.04 -1.87
C GLN A 161 -4.68 -15.36 -0.77
N ALA A 162 -5.08 -14.11 -0.98
CA ALA A 162 -5.92 -13.40 -0.01
C ALA A 162 -7.29 -14.07 0.17
N LEU A 163 -7.91 -14.52 -0.92
CA LEU A 163 -9.16 -15.27 -0.92
C LEU A 163 -9.04 -16.59 -0.14
N GLU A 164 -8.06 -17.42 -0.48
CA GLU A 164 -7.83 -18.73 0.16
C GLU A 164 -7.47 -18.57 1.64
N SER A 165 -6.73 -17.51 1.99
CA SER A 165 -6.42 -17.20 3.39
C SER A 165 -7.66 -16.76 4.18
N ALA A 166 -8.59 -16.03 3.56
CA ALA A 166 -9.86 -15.69 4.17
C ALA A 166 -10.71 -16.93 4.44
N GLU A 167 -10.79 -17.84 3.46
CA GLU A 167 -11.53 -19.11 3.59
C GLU A 167 -10.93 -20.03 4.69
N ALA A 168 -9.60 -20.01 4.85
CA ALA A 168 -8.89 -20.79 5.86
C ALA A 168 -8.84 -20.11 7.24
N ALA A 169 -9.33 -18.88 7.39
CA ALA A 169 -9.28 -18.14 8.65
C ALA A 169 -10.04 -18.84 9.76
N SER A 170 -9.39 -18.97 10.93
CA SER A 170 -9.97 -19.66 12.10
C SER A 170 -10.82 -18.73 12.97
N THR A 171 -10.61 -17.44 12.87
CA THR A 171 -11.31 -16.42 13.65
C THR A 171 -11.98 -15.38 12.74
N LEU A 172 -12.97 -14.67 13.29
CA LEU A 172 -13.61 -13.57 12.58
C LEU A 172 -12.61 -12.44 12.24
N ASP A 173 -11.74 -12.11 13.17
CA ASP A 173 -10.78 -11.03 12.98
C ASP A 173 -9.76 -11.37 11.85
N GLU A 174 -9.32 -12.63 11.80
CA GLU A 174 -8.50 -13.13 10.69
C GLU A 174 -9.25 -13.06 9.34
N PHE A 175 -10.51 -13.52 9.33
CA PHE A 175 -11.35 -13.45 8.13
C PHE A 175 -11.50 -12.00 7.64
N GLU A 176 -11.82 -11.07 8.54
CA GLU A 176 -12.01 -9.66 8.19
C GLU A 176 -10.71 -8.98 7.71
N ALA A 177 -9.56 -9.38 8.28
CA ALA A 177 -8.26 -8.89 7.81
C ALA A 177 -7.97 -9.36 6.38
N TRP A 178 -8.21 -10.64 6.08
CA TRP A 178 -8.01 -11.21 4.75
C TRP A 178 -9.06 -10.74 3.73
N ASP A 179 -10.33 -10.53 4.15
CA ASP A 179 -11.37 -9.87 3.36
C ASP A 179 -10.91 -8.47 2.91
N GLY A 180 -10.37 -7.67 3.83
CA GLY A 180 -9.77 -6.38 3.50
C GLY A 180 -8.61 -6.51 2.51
N ARG A 181 -7.74 -7.50 2.71
CA ARG A 181 -6.59 -7.76 1.83
C ARG A 181 -7.01 -8.21 0.43
N PHE A 182 -8.07 -9.02 0.31
CA PHE A 182 -8.64 -9.43 -0.97
C PHE A 182 -9.05 -8.23 -1.83
N HIS A 183 -9.85 -7.32 -1.28
CA HIS A 183 -10.27 -6.12 -1.99
C HIS A 183 -9.11 -5.18 -2.32
N GLN A 184 -8.16 -5.03 -1.38
CA GLN A 184 -6.94 -4.23 -1.61
C GLN A 184 -6.09 -4.82 -2.74
N ALA A 185 -5.91 -6.14 -2.80
CA ALA A 185 -5.16 -6.80 -3.85
C ALA A 185 -5.79 -6.59 -5.24
N ILE A 186 -7.13 -6.53 -5.32
CA ILE A 186 -7.84 -6.20 -6.58
C ILE A 186 -7.56 -4.75 -6.99
N ALA A 187 -7.57 -3.80 -6.05
CA ALA A 187 -7.22 -2.42 -6.35
C ALA A 187 -5.75 -2.29 -6.80
N GLU A 188 -4.82 -3.01 -6.16
CA GLU A 188 -3.40 -3.05 -6.55
C GLU A 188 -3.21 -3.63 -7.96
N ALA A 189 -4.01 -4.62 -8.35
CA ALA A 189 -3.97 -5.25 -9.67
C ALA A 189 -4.42 -4.33 -10.83
N THR A 190 -5.00 -3.16 -10.53
CA THR A 190 -5.28 -2.12 -11.53
C THR A 190 -4.02 -1.43 -12.04
N HIS A 191 -2.90 -1.50 -11.31
CA HIS A 191 -1.66 -0.75 -11.54
C HIS A 191 -1.86 0.77 -11.64
N ASN A 192 -2.97 1.31 -11.13
CA ASN A 192 -3.27 2.72 -11.06
C ASN A 192 -2.98 3.24 -9.65
N SER A 193 -1.89 4.00 -9.50
CA SER A 193 -1.43 4.50 -8.19
C SER A 193 -2.50 5.30 -7.45
N LEU A 194 -3.29 6.12 -8.15
CA LEU A 194 -4.34 6.92 -7.54
C LEU A 194 -5.47 6.03 -7.00
N ILE A 195 -5.89 5.02 -7.74
CA ILE A 195 -6.90 4.05 -7.29
C ILE A 195 -6.38 3.27 -6.08
N ILE A 196 -5.12 2.86 -6.10
CA ILE A 196 -4.48 2.16 -4.99
C ILE A 196 -4.50 3.02 -3.72
N GLU A 197 -4.13 4.30 -3.80
CA GLU A 197 -4.16 5.25 -2.69
C GLU A 197 -5.58 5.48 -2.16
N ILE A 198 -6.55 5.71 -3.05
CA ILE A 198 -7.97 5.84 -2.67
C ILE A 198 -8.43 4.59 -1.91
N TYR A 199 -8.06 3.40 -2.41
CA TYR A 199 -8.49 2.15 -1.80
C TYR A 199 -7.79 1.89 -0.46
N GLN A 200 -6.55 2.34 -0.27
CA GLN A 200 -5.88 2.33 1.04
C GLN A 200 -6.65 3.15 2.08
N ILE A 201 -7.18 4.32 1.70
CA ILE A 201 -8.04 5.14 2.57
C ILE A 201 -9.31 4.38 2.95
N VAL A 202 -9.97 3.72 1.99
CA VAL A 202 -11.16 2.88 2.24
C VAL A 202 -10.83 1.73 3.20
N THR A 203 -9.69 1.05 2.97
CA THR A 203 -9.24 -0.07 3.81
C THR A 203 -8.97 0.40 5.24
N ALA A 204 -8.32 1.54 5.42
CA ALA A 204 -8.06 2.10 6.73
C ALA A 204 -9.35 2.49 7.47
N ALA A 205 -10.30 3.12 6.78
CA ALA A 205 -11.60 3.45 7.36
C ALA A 205 -12.36 2.19 7.83
N ARG A 206 -12.26 1.07 7.10
CA ARG A 206 -12.85 -0.22 7.48
C ARG A 206 -12.24 -0.83 8.75
N ASN A 207 -11.02 -0.44 9.12
CA ASN A 207 -10.33 -0.96 10.31
C ASN A 207 -10.63 -0.14 11.57
N LEU A 208 -11.47 0.88 11.49
CA LEU A 208 -11.88 1.67 12.65
C LEU A 208 -12.82 0.88 13.56
N ALA A 209 -12.80 1.22 14.87
CA ALA A 209 -13.51 0.49 15.91
C ALA A 209 -15.03 0.39 15.66
N GLU A 210 -15.67 1.45 15.19
CA GLU A 210 -17.10 1.48 14.90
C GLU A 210 -17.50 0.47 13.83
N TRP A 211 -16.71 0.36 12.77
CA TRP A 211 -16.92 -0.62 11.72
C TRP A 211 -16.73 -2.06 12.22
N GLY A 212 -15.68 -2.29 13.02
CA GLY A 212 -15.41 -3.60 13.62
C GLY A 212 -16.54 -4.07 14.54
N GLU A 213 -17.13 -3.18 15.33
CA GLU A 213 -18.25 -3.49 16.19
C GLU A 213 -19.51 -3.89 15.39
N LEU A 214 -19.83 -3.12 14.33
CA LEU A 214 -20.95 -3.41 13.46
C LEU A 214 -20.81 -4.76 12.75
N LYS A 215 -19.60 -5.09 12.29
CA LYS A 215 -19.29 -6.39 11.69
C LYS A 215 -19.46 -7.54 12.67
N ARG A 216 -18.96 -7.39 13.91
CA ARG A 216 -19.09 -8.43 14.93
C ARG A 216 -20.54 -8.73 15.27
N ARG A 217 -21.41 -7.72 15.34
CA ARG A 217 -22.85 -7.93 15.59
C ARG A 217 -23.52 -8.76 14.49
N ASN A 218 -23.07 -8.58 13.25
CA ASN A 218 -23.67 -9.20 12.07
C ASN A 218 -22.93 -10.45 11.60
N ALA A 219 -21.87 -10.89 12.31
CA ALA A 219 -21.07 -12.04 11.93
C ALA A 219 -21.76 -13.34 12.32
N THR A 220 -22.31 -14.02 11.33
CA THR A 220 -22.79 -15.40 11.43
C THR A 220 -21.98 -16.29 10.50
N GLU A 221 -21.88 -17.58 10.80
CA GLU A 221 -21.18 -18.53 9.94
C GLU A 221 -21.82 -18.61 8.55
N GLN A 222 -23.13 -18.53 8.47
CA GLN A 222 -23.85 -18.47 7.20
C GLN A 222 -23.45 -17.24 6.37
N ARG A 223 -23.43 -16.04 6.98
CA ARG A 223 -23.03 -14.80 6.27
C ARG A 223 -21.56 -14.81 5.86
N ARG A 224 -20.71 -15.50 6.62
CA ARG A 224 -19.32 -15.74 6.25
C ARG A 224 -19.24 -16.62 5.02
N ALA A 225 -19.88 -17.78 5.02
CA ALA A 225 -19.90 -18.69 3.88
C ALA A 225 -20.46 -18.04 2.61
N GLU A 226 -21.50 -17.21 2.74
CA GLU A 226 -22.04 -16.42 1.63
C GLU A 226 -20.99 -15.43 1.07
N ARG A 227 -20.25 -14.71 1.93
CA ARG A 227 -19.19 -13.80 1.49
C ARG A 227 -18.04 -14.53 0.80
N GLU A 228 -17.62 -15.67 1.33
CA GLU A 228 -16.59 -16.52 0.71
C GLU A 228 -17.01 -16.94 -0.72
N ALA A 229 -18.26 -17.38 -0.89
CA ALA A 229 -18.79 -17.74 -2.21
C ALA A 229 -18.84 -16.53 -3.17
N GLU A 230 -19.19 -15.35 -2.68
CA GLU A 230 -19.22 -14.11 -3.46
C GLU A 230 -17.82 -13.68 -3.91
N HIS A 231 -16.84 -13.71 -3.00
CA HIS A 231 -15.45 -13.40 -3.33
C HIS A 231 -14.88 -14.40 -4.33
N ARG A 232 -15.21 -15.69 -4.18
CA ARG A 232 -14.83 -16.74 -5.14
C ARG A 232 -15.42 -16.48 -6.52
N ALA A 233 -16.66 -16.02 -6.61
CA ALA A 233 -17.29 -15.64 -7.87
C ALA A 233 -16.58 -14.44 -8.54
N ILE A 234 -16.24 -13.39 -7.76
CA ILE A 234 -15.47 -12.24 -8.24
C ILE A 234 -14.13 -12.71 -8.80
N TYR A 235 -13.37 -13.50 -8.02
CA TYR A 235 -12.05 -13.98 -8.43
C TYR A 235 -12.12 -14.83 -9.70
N ASN A 236 -13.08 -15.74 -9.82
CA ASN A 236 -13.23 -16.59 -10.99
C ASN A 236 -13.48 -15.77 -12.27
N CYS A 237 -14.30 -14.72 -12.19
CA CYS A 237 -14.50 -13.80 -13.30
C CYS A 237 -13.21 -13.05 -13.68
N LEU A 238 -12.46 -12.53 -12.68
CA LEU A 238 -11.20 -11.85 -12.93
C LEU A 238 -10.14 -12.78 -13.54
N GLN A 239 -10.06 -14.02 -13.06
CA GLN A 239 -9.17 -15.05 -13.60
C GLN A 239 -9.53 -15.38 -15.05
N ALA A 240 -10.82 -15.47 -15.36
CA ALA A 240 -11.35 -15.70 -16.72
C ALA A 240 -11.25 -14.46 -17.62
N ARG A 241 -10.77 -13.31 -17.11
CA ARG A 241 -10.76 -12.02 -17.80
C ARG A 241 -12.18 -11.55 -18.21
N ASP A 242 -13.21 -11.97 -17.49
CA ASP A 242 -14.60 -11.54 -17.65
C ASP A 242 -14.87 -10.30 -16.77
N ALA A 243 -14.59 -9.12 -17.32
CA ALA A 243 -14.78 -7.86 -16.62
C ALA A 243 -16.25 -7.62 -16.27
N GLU A 244 -17.17 -7.87 -17.21
CA GLU A 244 -18.62 -7.67 -16.97
C GLU A 244 -19.16 -8.64 -15.91
N GLY A 245 -18.74 -9.89 -15.91
CA GLY A 245 -19.07 -10.87 -14.88
C GLY A 245 -18.58 -10.43 -13.51
N ALA A 246 -17.33 -9.96 -13.42
CA ALA A 246 -16.75 -9.45 -12.19
C ALA A 246 -17.47 -8.19 -11.68
N GLN A 247 -17.83 -7.24 -12.55
CA GLN A 247 -18.63 -6.06 -12.20
C GLN A 247 -19.98 -6.45 -11.59
N ARG A 248 -20.70 -7.39 -12.23
CA ARG A 248 -21.98 -7.91 -11.71
C ARG A 248 -21.79 -8.58 -10.34
N ALA A 249 -20.77 -9.41 -10.20
CA ALA A 249 -20.46 -10.09 -8.94
C ALA A 249 -20.13 -9.10 -7.82
N PHE A 250 -19.33 -8.06 -8.08
CA PHE A 250 -19.09 -6.97 -7.13
C PHE A 250 -20.35 -6.24 -6.74
N GLY A 251 -21.18 -5.87 -7.71
CA GLY A 251 -22.45 -5.19 -7.44
C GLY A 251 -23.37 -6.01 -6.51
N GLN A 252 -23.48 -7.32 -6.74
CA GLN A 252 -24.27 -8.24 -5.91
C GLN A 252 -23.68 -8.37 -4.50
N HIS A 253 -22.35 -8.57 -4.40
CA HIS A 253 -21.63 -8.65 -3.14
C HIS A 253 -21.86 -7.40 -2.27
N LEU A 254 -21.60 -6.21 -2.81
CA LEU A 254 -21.73 -4.96 -2.07
C LEU A 254 -23.18 -4.64 -1.70
N HIS A 255 -24.15 -5.04 -2.54
CA HIS A 255 -25.56 -4.92 -2.21
C HIS A 255 -25.92 -5.78 -0.98
N LYS A 256 -25.48 -7.03 -0.93
CA LYS A 256 -25.73 -7.91 0.22
C LYS A 256 -25.02 -7.42 1.48
N VAL A 257 -23.76 -7.01 1.38
CA VAL A 257 -23.02 -6.44 2.52
C VAL A 257 -23.75 -5.23 3.08
N THR A 258 -24.19 -4.30 2.21
CA THR A 258 -24.94 -3.10 2.64
C THR A 258 -26.23 -3.47 3.37
N ARG A 259 -27.00 -4.42 2.83
CA ARG A 259 -28.24 -4.88 3.47
C ARG A 259 -27.98 -5.50 4.84
N ASN A 260 -26.98 -6.37 4.94
CA ASN A 260 -26.63 -7.05 6.18
C ASN A 260 -26.13 -6.10 7.28
N LEU A 261 -25.63 -4.91 6.92
CA LEU A 261 -25.21 -3.87 7.88
C LEU A 261 -26.39 -3.03 8.37
N ALA A 262 -27.53 -3.03 7.66
CA ALA A 262 -28.74 -2.27 8.02
C ALA A 262 -29.72 -3.07 8.91
N GLU A 263 -29.53 -4.38 9.03
CA GLU A 263 -30.28 -5.31 9.91
C GLU A 263 -29.65 -5.37 11.30
#